data_8f2ab5136f6cf8ab301b34d87b617479
#
_entry.id   8f2ab5136f6cf8ab301b34d87b617479
#
_cell.length_a   1.000
_cell.length_b   1.000
_cell.length_c   1.000
_cell.angle_alpha   90.00
_cell.angle_beta   90.00
_cell.angle_gamma   90.00
#
_symmetry.space_group_name_H-M   'P 1'
#
loop_
_entity.id
_entity.type
_entity.pdbx_description
1 polymer ?
#
loop_
_entity_poly.entity_id
_entity_poly.type
_entity_poly.pdbx_seq_one_letter_code
_entity_poly.pdbx_strand_id
1 'polypeptide(L)'
;MHELGICDALLKMVDGIAKDEQLVCVKKISVEVGSLSGVVPAYLADCWEAVTDGTPYQTAEFVVETLPGTAQCIDCGEKFTADLENLICPRCGSRKLTPLSGRGLTLKEIEAE
;
A
#
# COMPACT_ATOMS: atom_id res chain seq x y z
N MET A 1 8.82 -5.85 7.24
CA MET A 1 7.36 -5.62 7.06
C MET A 1 6.66 -6.94 6.85
N HIS A 2 5.57 -7.14 7.53
CA HIS A 2 4.86 -8.41 7.49
C HIS A 2 3.61 -8.27 6.62
N GLU A 3 3.74 -8.58 5.33
CA GLU A 3 2.64 -8.47 4.37
C GLU A 3 1.42 -9.29 4.78
N LEU A 4 1.64 -10.46 5.40
CA LEU A 4 0.53 -11.29 5.87
C LEU A 4 -0.31 -10.58 6.93
N GLY A 5 0.33 -9.91 7.89
CA GLY A 5 -0.37 -9.12 8.90
C GLY A 5 -1.12 -7.93 8.31
N ILE A 6 -0.54 -7.29 7.29
CA ILE A 6 -1.18 -6.21 6.56
C ILE A 6 -2.43 -6.72 5.85
N CYS A 7 -2.34 -7.86 5.17
CA CYS A 7 -3.47 -8.46 4.47
C CYS A 7 -4.58 -8.89 5.44
N ASP A 8 -4.23 -9.40 6.60
CA ASP A 8 -5.21 -9.77 7.62
C ASP A 8 -5.99 -8.54 8.11
N ALA A 9 -5.28 -7.45 8.38
CA ALA A 9 -5.91 -6.18 8.78
C ALA A 9 -6.78 -5.61 7.67
N LEU A 10 -6.29 -5.69 6.42
CA LEU A 10 -7.01 -5.21 5.26
C LEU A 10 -8.28 -6.03 5.02
N LEU A 11 -8.21 -7.35 5.19
CA LEU A 11 -9.37 -8.22 5.07
C LEU A 11 -10.46 -7.85 6.06
N LYS A 12 -10.08 -7.57 7.31
CA LYS A 12 -11.03 -7.13 8.34
C LYS A 12 -11.67 -5.81 7.98
N MET A 13 -10.89 -4.89 7.41
CA MET A 13 -11.41 -3.59 6.96
C MET A 13 -12.41 -3.77 5.82
N VAL A 14 -12.06 -4.56 4.80
CA VAL A 14 -12.94 -4.83 3.66
C VAL A 14 -14.23 -5.51 4.12
N ASP A 15 -14.10 -6.51 4.99
CA ASP A 15 -15.27 -7.24 5.51
C ASP A 15 -16.18 -6.31 6.31
N GLY A 16 -15.64 -5.42 7.11
CA GLY A 16 -16.40 -4.43 7.86
C GLY A 16 -17.17 -3.49 6.95
N ILE A 17 -16.53 -2.98 5.91
CA ILE A 17 -17.18 -2.09 4.93
C ILE A 17 -18.26 -2.84 4.17
N ALA A 18 -18.00 -4.07 3.74
CA ALA A 18 -18.95 -4.88 3.00
C ALA A 18 -20.22 -5.13 3.82
N LYS A 19 -20.08 -5.39 5.11
CA LYS A 19 -21.23 -5.59 6.01
C LYS A 19 -21.98 -4.30 6.29
N ASP A 20 -21.28 -3.21 6.57
CA ASP A 20 -21.88 -1.92 6.86
C ASP A 20 -22.66 -1.37 5.66
N GLU A 21 -22.13 -1.54 4.45
CA GLU A 21 -22.72 -1.04 3.21
C GLU A 21 -23.63 -2.09 2.56
N GLN A 22 -23.75 -3.27 3.14
CA GLN A 22 -24.58 -4.36 2.62
C GLN A 22 -24.24 -4.73 1.17
N LEU A 23 -22.95 -4.85 0.89
CA LEU A 23 -22.47 -5.19 -0.45
C LEU A 23 -22.76 -6.65 -0.76
N VAL A 24 -23.33 -6.90 -1.93
CA VAL A 24 -23.74 -8.24 -2.35
C VAL A 24 -22.55 -9.04 -2.88
N CYS A 25 -21.78 -8.42 -3.75
CA CYS A 25 -20.64 -9.07 -4.39
C CYS A 25 -19.51 -8.07 -4.59
N VAL A 26 -18.39 -8.32 -3.95
CA VAL A 26 -17.19 -7.49 -4.11
C VAL A 26 -16.43 -8.01 -5.32
N LYS A 27 -16.24 -7.16 -6.32
CA LYS A 27 -15.61 -7.51 -7.59
C LYS A 27 -14.15 -7.10 -7.66
N LYS A 28 -13.80 -5.99 -7.01
CA LYS A 28 -12.47 -5.43 -7.11
C LYS A 28 -12.11 -4.67 -5.83
N ILE A 29 -10.89 -4.85 -5.38
CA ILE A 29 -10.35 -4.15 -4.22
C ILE A 29 -9.05 -3.50 -4.67
N SER A 30 -8.97 -2.18 -4.54
CA SER A 30 -7.79 -1.41 -4.94
C SER A 30 -7.12 -0.81 -3.72
N VAL A 31 -5.82 -0.98 -3.61
CA VAL A 31 -5.02 -0.40 -2.54
C VAL A 31 -3.88 0.42 -3.12
N GLU A 32 -3.47 1.44 -2.39
CA GLU A 32 -2.33 2.28 -2.72
C GLU A 32 -1.23 2.06 -1.69
N VAL A 33 -0.03 1.80 -2.18
CA VAL A 33 1.14 1.51 -1.35
C VAL A 33 2.19 2.57 -1.64
N GLY A 34 2.69 3.22 -0.59
CA GLY A 34 3.75 4.21 -0.76
C GLY A 34 5.08 3.56 -1.09
N SER A 35 5.87 4.20 -1.95
CA SER A 35 7.18 3.69 -2.37
C SER A 35 8.19 3.60 -1.23
N LEU A 36 7.96 4.31 -0.13
CA LEU A 36 8.83 4.29 1.04
C LEU A 36 8.29 3.39 2.16
N SER A 37 7.22 2.63 1.91
CA SER A 37 6.59 1.79 2.93
C SER A 37 7.33 0.51 3.25
N GLY A 38 8.17 0.04 2.32
CA GLY A 38 8.81 -1.25 2.45
C GLY A 38 7.93 -2.44 2.05
N VAL A 39 6.68 -2.18 1.69
CA VAL A 39 5.77 -3.23 1.23
C VAL A 39 6.12 -3.60 -0.21
N VAL A 40 6.28 -4.91 -0.47
CA VAL A 40 6.55 -5.42 -1.81
C VAL A 40 5.21 -5.83 -2.43
N PRO A 41 4.74 -5.15 -3.50
CA PRO A 41 3.41 -5.42 -4.07
C PRO A 41 3.15 -6.86 -4.44
N ALA A 42 4.14 -7.55 -5.01
CA ALA A 42 3.99 -8.97 -5.40
C ALA A 42 3.76 -9.86 -4.18
N TYR A 43 4.45 -9.61 -3.08
CA TYR A 43 4.27 -10.38 -1.85
C TYR A 43 2.93 -10.05 -1.19
N LEU A 44 2.52 -8.79 -1.28
CA LEU A 44 1.22 -8.39 -0.75
C LEU A 44 0.09 -9.12 -1.49
N ALA A 45 0.18 -9.20 -2.83
CA ALA A 45 -0.81 -9.90 -3.63
C ALA A 45 -0.86 -11.39 -3.30
N ASP A 46 0.29 -12.03 -3.13
CA ASP A 46 0.37 -13.44 -2.75
C ASP A 46 -0.26 -13.68 -1.38
N CYS A 47 0.02 -12.83 -0.41
CA CYS A 47 -0.56 -12.93 0.92
C CYS A 47 -2.06 -12.69 0.89
N TRP A 48 -2.52 -11.74 0.07
CA TRP A 48 -3.95 -11.48 -0.08
C TRP A 48 -4.69 -12.71 -0.61
N GLU A 49 -4.12 -13.36 -1.62
CA GLU A 49 -4.69 -14.59 -2.15
C GLU A 49 -4.81 -15.65 -1.06
N ALA A 50 -3.78 -15.80 -0.24
CA ALA A 50 -3.78 -16.78 0.85
C ALA A 50 -4.82 -16.47 1.93
N VAL A 51 -4.94 -15.21 2.39
CA VAL A 51 -5.86 -14.86 3.48
C VAL A 51 -7.31 -14.83 3.02
N THR A 52 -7.58 -14.64 1.73
CA THR A 52 -8.95 -14.58 1.21
C THR A 52 -9.46 -15.93 0.72
N ASP A 53 -8.62 -16.96 0.71
CA ASP A 53 -9.03 -18.30 0.31
C ASP A 53 -10.19 -18.77 1.19
N GLY A 54 -11.27 -19.22 0.56
CA GLY A 54 -12.47 -19.64 1.26
C GLY A 54 -13.37 -18.52 1.75
N THR A 55 -13.04 -17.27 1.46
CA THR A 55 -13.87 -16.11 1.81
C THR A 55 -14.64 -15.60 0.60
N PRO A 56 -15.67 -14.75 0.79
CA PRO A 56 -16.38 -14.14 -0.34
C PRO A 56 -15.51 -13.25 -1.23
N TYR A 57 -14.31 -12.90 -0.79
CA TYR A 57 -13.43 -11.98 -1.51
C TYR A 57 -12.37 -12.68 -2.36
N GLN A 58 -12.32 -14.02 -2.34
CA GLN A 58 -11.28 -14.75 -3.07
C GLN A 58 -11.36 -14.57 -4.58
N THR A 59 -12.55 -14.26 -5.11
CA THR A 59 -12.74 -14.04 -6.55
C THR A 59 -12.61 -12.57 -6.95
N ALA A 60 -12.47 -11.66 -5.99
CA ALA A 60 -12.33 -10.23 -6.27
C ALA A 60 -10.95 -9.97 -6.85
N GLU A 61 -10.89 -9.07 -7.84
CA GLU A 61 -9.62 -8.61 -8.37
C GLU A 61 -8.92 -7.75 -7.30
N PHE A 62 -7.65 -8.00 -7.07
CA PHE A 62 -6.87 -7.23 -6.11
C PHE A 62 -5.84 -6.40 -6.87
N VAL A 63 -5.97 -5.08 -6.79
CA VAL A 63 -5.11 -4.14 -7.50
C VAL A 63 -4.25 -3.40 -6.49
N VAL A 64 -2.94 -3.46 -6.70
CA VAL A 64 -1.97 -2.73 -5.88
C VAL A 64 -1.33 -1.65 -6.74
N GLU A 65 -1.49 -0.41 -6.34
CA GLU A 65 -0.90 0.73 -7.02
C GLU A 65 0.18 1.32 -6.13
N THR A 66 1.38 1.48 -6.65
CA THR A 66 2.47 2.10 -5.90
C THR A 66 2.51 3.59 -6.20
N LEU A 67 2.45 4.38 -5.13
CA LEU A 67 2.55 5.84 -5.24
C LEU A 67 3.94 6.30 -4.86
N PRO A 68 4.52 7.26 -5.61
CA PRO A 68 5.83 7.80 -5.26
C PRO A 68 5.78 8.51 -3.92
N GLY A 69 6.80 8.27 -3.10
CA GLY A 69 6.98 8.98 -1.85
C GLY A 69 7.86 10.21 -2.05
N THR A 70 7.81 11.12 -1.09
CA THR A 70 8.66 12.31 -1.08
C THR A 70 9.51 12.35 0.17
N ALA A 71 10.68 12.92 0.04
CA ALA A 71 11.63 13.09 1.13
C ALA A 71 12.24 14.49 1.07
N GLN A 72 12.77 14.92 2.19
CA GLN A 72 13.48 16.19 2.28
C GLN A 72 14.88 15.95 2.84
N CYS A 73 15.87 16.53 2.19
CA CYS A 73 17.24 16.45 2.65
C CYS A 73 17.43 17.31 3.91
N ILE A 74 17.99 16.72 4.96
CA ILE A 74 18.26 17.43 6.21
C ILE A 74 19.41 18.44 6.01
N ASP A 75 20.39 18.09 5.16
CA ASP A 75 21.58 18.93 4.97
C ASP A 75 21.34 20.16 4.09
N CYS A 76 20.55 20.03 3.01
CA CYS A 76 20.35 21.16 2.09
C CYS A 76 18.89 21.61 1.96
N GLY A 77 17.94 20.87 2.52
CA GLY A 77 16.52 21.23 2.50
C GLY A 77 15.78 20.89 1.21
N GLU A 78 16.43 20.26 0.25
CA GLU A 78 15.79 19.89 -1.01
C GLU A 78 14.69 18.85 -0.80
N LYS A 79 13.53 19.08 -1.42
CA LYS A 79 12.43 18.12 -1.44
C LYS A 79 12.44 17.41 -2.79
N PHE A 80 12.26 16.09 -2.77
CA PHE A 80 12.34 15.30 -3.99
C PHE A 80 11.54 14.01 -3.86
N THR A 81 11.23 13.41 -5.00
CA THR A 81 10.59 12.10 -5.05
C THR A 81 11.63 11.02 -4.74
N ALA A 82 11.31 10.14 -3.80
CA ALA A 82 12.23 9.11 -3.34
C ALA A 82 11.58 7.74 -3.32
N ASP A 83 12.41 6.71 -3.45
CA ASP A 83 12.02 5.32 -3.21
C ASP A 83 13.14 4.63 -2.44
N LEU A 84 12.92 3.38 -2.01
CA LEU A 84 13.87 2.67 -1.18
C LEU A 84 15.16 2.29 -1.92
N GLU A 85 15.15 2.32 -3.25
CA GLU A 85 16.33 2.01 -4.05
C GLU A 85 17.21 3.22 -4.27
N ASN A 86 16.69 4.41 -4.02
CA ASN A 86 17.41 5.66 -4.31
C ASN A 86 17.20 6.69 -3.20
N LEU A 87 17.84 6.44 -2.06
CA LEU A 87 17.74 7.30 -0.87
C LEU A 87 18.95 8.24 -0.76
N ILE A 88 19.18 9.00 -1.83
CA ILE A 88 20.27 9.98 -1.90
C ILE A 88 19.68 11.29 -2.42
N CYS A 89 20.04 12.41 -1.76
CA CYS A 89 19.61 13.71 -2.22
C CYS A 89 20.19 14.00 -3.62
N PRO A 90 19.33 14.30 -4.61
CA PRO A 90 19.82 14.57 -5.96
C PRO A 90 20.58 15.87 -6.09
N ARG A 91 20.49 16.74 -5.09
CA ARG A 91 21.17 18.03 -5.11
C ARG A 91 22.54 18.00 -4.45
N CYS A 92 22.66 17.42 -3.25
CA CYS A 92 23.92 17.44 -2.50
C CYS A 92 24.52 16.05 -2.22
N GLY A 93 23.83 14.98 -2.58
CA GLY A 93 24.31 13.62 -2.38
C GLY A 93 24.22 13.10 -0.96
N SER A 94 23.61 13.85 -0.05
CA SER A 94 23.43 13.42 1.33
C SER A 94 22.47 12.25 1.44
N ARG A 95 22.67 11.41 2.45
CA ARG A 95 21.77 10.31 2.80
C ARG A 95 20.94 10.62 4.04
N LYS A 96 21.07 11.82 4.58
CA LYS A 96 20.31 12.26 5.74
C LYS A 96 18.98 12.85 5.27
N LEU A 97 17.96 12.00 5.23
CA LEU A 97 16.66 12.35 4.64
C LEU A 97 15.54 12.18 5.66
N THR A 98 14.55 13.08 5.57
CA THR A 98 13.31 12.97 6.32
C THR A 98 12.20 12.59 5.35
N PRO A 99 11.52 11.43 5.52
CA PRO A 99 10.41 11.09 4.66
C PRO A 99 9.21 11.99 4.96
N LEU A 100 8.61 12.54 3.90
CA LEU A 100 7.44 13.42 3.99
C LEU A 100 6.14 12.67 3.67
N SER A 101 6.22 11.69 2.76
CA SER A 101 5.06 10.89 2.35
C SER A 101 5.53 9.55 1.80
N GLY A 102 4.57 8.66 1.50
CA GLY A 102 4.86 7.40 0.84
C GLY A 102 5.23 6.25 1.77
N ARG A 103 4.90 6.36 3.06
CA ARG A 103 5.21 5.34 4.05
C ARG A 103 4.02 4.45 4.40
N GLY A 104 2.84 4.74 3.86
CA GLY A 104 1.63 4.05 4.26
C GLY A 104 1.05 3.15 3.18
N LEU A 105 0.01 2.43 3.58
CA LEU A 105 -0.84 1.64 2.71
C LEU A 105 -2.28 2.10 2.94
N THR A 106 -3.01 2.36 1.87
CA THR A 106 -4.37 2.88 1.96
C THR A 106 -5.31 2.04 1.10
N LEU A 107 -6.45 1.68 1.65
CA LEU A 107 -7.53 1.10 0.85
C LEU A 107 -8.16 2.24 0.04
N LYS A 108 -7.99 2.18 -1.28
CA LYS A 108 -8.45 3.23 -2.18
C LYS A 108 -9.91 3.08 -2.55
N GLU A 109 -10.30 1.86 -2.90
CA GLU A 109 -11.61 1.63 -3.53
C GLU A 109 -12.03 0.18 -3.40
N ILE A 110 -13.32 -0.04 -3.20
CA ILE A 110 -13.96 -1.33 -3.32
C ILE A 110 -15.03 -1.19 -4.38
N GLU A 111 -14.94 -2.00 -5.43
CA GLU A 111 -15.95 -2.06 -6.48
C GLU A 111 -16.84 -3.27 -6.24
N ALA A 112 -18.15 -3.05 -6.18
CA ALA A 112 -19.11 -4.10 -5.84
C ALA A 112 -20.43 -3.89 -6.55
N GLU A 113 -21.24 -4.94 -6.56
CA GLU A 113 -22.63 -4.84 -7.01
C GLU A 113 -23.53 -4.48 -5.84
#